data_f7222ee23762c55329cb234c39b4fb58
#
_entry.id   f7222ee23762c55329cb234c39b4fb58
#
_cell.length_a   1.000
_cell.length_b   1.000
_cell.length_c   1.000
_cell.angle_alpha   90.00
_cell.angle_beta   90.00
_cell.angle_gamma   90.00
#
_symmetry.space_group_name_H-M   'P 1'
#
loop_
_entity.id
_entity.type
_entity.pdbx_description
1 polymer ?
#
loop_
_entity_poly.entity_id
_entity_poly.type
_entity_poly.pdbx_seq_one_letter_code
_entity_poly.pdbx_strand_id
1 'polypeptide(L)'
;MLNRQATPQYDFIVCGSGSAGSVVAGRLAANPDVSVLLLEAGGTDDVPEVMNAARWPANLGSERDWGFVAMPSRHLNGRSIRLSMGKVLGGGSSINVMCWARGHKNDWDFFAEEAGDKSWSYEAILQTYRRIEDWHGPADPHYRGTGGPAFVEPSPDPHPLAAAVVKAAEGVGIPAYRSQNGAMMESDGGASIQEIRIRNGRRQSAFRAYVGPHLHRSNLTVLTRALVTRLTMDSRGVTGVEFRIGNETRRVRATSEVIVSLGAIHTPKLLMQSGIGDAAELRKFGIPVNQHLPGVGQNYQDHALIPCLWEAPEPMFPRNNGSEATFFSKSDPSLDTPDLHCCVAEIALANHRVSSRFVAPQNAWTMALGLAKPRSRGRVCLTGPQPTDPVAVDAGLLADPDDVKAAVAGVKLCREIAASRALRPYARRAVAPGDLPDADLETYVRDAATTYWHQTCSAKMGFGRDVRCRQQPESLRRGAPSDR
;
A
#
# COMPACT_ATOMS: atom_id res chain seq x y z
N MET A 1 12.82 -23.64 -0.62
CA MET A 1 12.02 -24.87 -0.84
C MET A 1 10.56 -24.57 -0.48
N LEU A 2 9.80 -24.17 -1.49
CA LEU A 2 8.38 -23.87 -1.34
C LEU A 2 7.58 -25.18 -1.20
N ASN A 3 6.46 -25.11 -0.48
CA ASN A 3 5.47 -26.21 -0.33
C ASN A 3 6.01 -27.52 0.30
N ARG A 4 6.91 -27.40 1.29
CA ARG A 4 7.20 -28.53 2.17
C ARG A 4 5.90 -28.99 2.85
N GLN A 5 5.81 -30.27 3.20
CA GLN A 5 4.67 -30.76 3.97
C GLN A 5 4.59 -30.04 5.31
N ALA A 6 3.42 -29.46 5.62
CA ALA A 6 3.21 -28.78 6.90
C ALA A 6 3.19 -29.81 8.03
N THR A 7 3.82 -29.48 9.15
CA THR A 7 3.64 -30.19 10.41
C THR A 7 2.35 -29.73 11.09
N PRO A 8 1.79 -30.50 12.04
CA PRO A 8 0.55 -30.10 12.72
C PRO A 8 0.70 -28.90 13.63
N GLN A 9 1.95 -28.49 13.92
CA GLN A 9 2.26 -27.43 14.89
C GLN A 9 3.50 -26.65 14.49
N TYR A 10 3.49 -25.32 14.78
CA TYR A 10 4.62 -24.39 14.67
C TYR A 10 4.62 -23.44 15.87
N ASP A 11 5.76 -22.77 16.13
CA ASP A 11 5.79 -21.72 17.13
C ASP A 11 5.04 -20.49 16.63
N PHE A 12 5.30 -20.08 15.38
CA PHE A 12 4.65 -18.93 14.77
C PHE A 12 3.96 -19.31 13.46
N ILE A 13 2.75 -18.81 13.28
CA ILE A 13 2.01 -18.90 12.01
C ILE A 13 1.79 -17.48 11.48
N VAL A 14 2.32 -17.18 10.30
CA VAL A 14 2.15 -15.89 9.63
C VAL A 14 1.15 -16.07 8.49
N CYS A 15 0.02 -15.39 8.59
CA CYS A 15 -1.06 -15.41 7.61
C CYS A 15 -0.89 -14.29 6.60
N GLY A 16 -0.54 -14.62 5.37
CA GLY A 16 -0.25 -13.71 4.26
C GLY A 16 1.24 -13.38 4.14
N SER A 17 1.79 -13.58 2.96
CA SER A 17 3.19 -13.27 2.61
C SER A 17 3.37 -11.88 1.99
N GLY A 18 2.40 -10.99 2.20
CA GLY A 18 2.50 -9.59 1.77
C GLY A 18 3.68 -8.85 2.41
N SER A 19 3.76 -7.54 2.23
CA SER A 19 4.90 -6.75 2.72
C SER A 19 5.16 -6.97 4.21
N ALA A 20 4.14 -6.84 5.05
CA ALA A 20 4.26 -7.03 6.50
C ALA A 20 4.59 -8.48 6.89
N GLY A 21 3.84 -9.45 6.35
CA GLY A 21 4.04 -10.87 6.68
C GLY A 21 5.40 -11.39 6.25
N SER A 22 5.93 -10.92 5.12
CA SER A 22 7.29 -11.25 4.68
C SER A 22 8.35 -10.74 5.66
N VAL A 23 8.19 -9.51 6.17
CA VAL A 23 9.11 -8.95 7.16
C VAL A 23 9.08 -9.78 8.45
N VAL A 24 7.89 -10.05 8.98
CA VAL A 24 7.72 -10.80 10.23
C VAL A 24 8.26 -12.23 10.08
N ALA A 25 7.84 -12.96 9.04
CA ALA A 25 8.29 -14.33 8.81
C ALA A 25 9.81 -14.42 8.63
N GLY A 26 10.40 -13.51 7.86
CA GLY A 26 11.85 -13.48 7.66
C GLY A 26 12.64 -13.18 8.95
N ARG A 27 12.15 -12.24 9.76
CA ARG A 27 12.77 -11.90 11.05
C ARG A 27 12.67 -13.04 12.06
N LEU A 28 11.51 -13.68 12.15
CA LEU A 28 11.32 -14.84 13.03
C LEU A 28 12.18 -16.03 12.57
N ALA A 29 12.19 -16.33 11.26
CA ALA A 29 12.98 -17.44 10.71
C ALA A 29 14.50 -17.23 10.81
N ALA A 30 14.96 -16.02 11.08
CA ALA A 30 16.38 -15.76 11.37
C ALA A 30 16.85 -16.44 12.66
N ASN A 31 15.96 -16.61 13.65
CA ASN A 31 16.21 -17.42 14.85
C ASN A 31 16.00 -18.91 14.54
N PRO A 32 17.04 -19.78 14.63
CA PRO A 32 16.91 -21.21 14.34
C PRO A 32 16.09 -21.98 15.36
N ASP A 33 15.89 -21.43 16.57
CA ASP A 33 15.22 -22.12 17.69
C ASP A 33 13.70 -22.05 17.61
N VAL A 34 13.14 -21.30 16.64
CA VAL A 34 11.70 -21.18 16.44
C VAL A 34 11.27 -21.70 15.07
N SER A 35 10.15 -22.38 15.01
CA SER A 35 9.54 -22.87 13.78
C SER A 35 8.49 -21.89 13.27
N VAL A 36 8.56 -21.56 11.95
CA VAL A 36 7.70 -20.57 11.31
C VAL A 36 6.95 -21.18 10.14
N LEU A 37 5.63 -21.04 10.11
CA LEU A 37 4.78 -21.32 8.96
C LEU A 37 4.31 -20.02 8.33
N LEU A 38 4.61 -19.80 7.05
CA LEU A 38 4.11 -18.69 6.24
C LEU A 38 3.09 -19.21 5.24
N LEU A 39 1.85 -18.70 5.31
CA LEU A 39 0.72 -19.07 4.46
C LEU A 39 0.43 -17.99 3.44
N GLU A 40 0.36 -18.32 2.16
CA GLU A 40 0.01 -17.42 1.07
C GLU A 40 -1.09 -18.01 0.18
N ALA A 41 -2.15 -17.23 -0.05
CA ALA A 41 -3.26 -17.64 -0.91
C ALA A 41 -2.89 -17.69 -2.39
N GLY A 42 -1.96 -16.85 -2.82
CA GLY A 42 -1.47 -16.80 -4.19
C GLY A 42 -0.38 -17.82 -4.51
N GLY A 43 0.13 -17.74 -5.73
CA GLY A 43 1.22 -18.58 -6.23
C GLY A 43 2.60 -17.97 -6.03
N THR A 44 3.59 -18.48 -6.78
CA THR A 44 4.96 -17.98 -6.78
C THR A 44 5.08 -16.60 -7.40
N ASP A 45 6.04 -15.81 -6.91
CA ASP A 45 6.46 -14.53 -7.48
C ASP A 45 7.55 -14.69 -8.56
N ASP A 46 8.04 -15.92 -8.79
CA ASP A 46 9.10 -16.20 -9.77
C ASP A 46 8.55 -16.37 -11.18
N VAL A 47 7.96 -15.31 -11.68
CA VAL A 47 7.41 -15.19 -13.02
C VAL A 47 7.82 -13.86 -13.66
N PRO A 48 7.96 -13.79 -15.00
CA PRO A 48 8.44 -12.59 -15.69
C PRO A 48 7.63 -11.32 -15.39
N GLU A 49 6.30 -11.45 -15.23
CA GLU A 49 5.39 -10.33 -14.97
C GLU A 49 5.64 -9.70 -13.60
N VAL A 50 6.11 -10.45 -12.63
CA VAL A 50 6.48 -9.97 -11.30
C VAL A 50 7.92 -9.49 -11.28
N MET A 51 8.84 -10.30 -11.80
CA MET A 51 10.28 -10.07 -11.63
C MET A 51 10.84 -8.98 -12.53
N ASN A 52 10.32 -8.81 -13.75
CA ASN A 52 10.73 -7.72 -14.64
C ASN A 52 9.97 -6.43 -14.24
N ALA A 53 10.71 -5.42 -13.82
CA ALA A 53 10.14 -4.17 -13.32
C ALA A 53 9.21 -3.48 -14.33
N ALA A 54 9.55 -3.47 -15.62
CA ALA A 54 8.73 -2.83 -16.65
C ALA A 54 7.38 -3.55 -16.91
N ARG A 55 7.23 -4.80 -16.45
CA ARG A 55 6.01 -5.61 -16.69
C ARG A 55 4.99 -5.53 -15.54
N TRP A 56 5.18 -4.67 -14.56
CA TRP A 56 4.25 -4.56 -13.42
C TRP A 56 2.78 -4.38 -13.83
N PRO A 57 2.41 -3.66 -14.92
CA PRO A 57 1.00 -3.48 -15.27
C PRO A 57 0.29 -4.80 -15.63
N ALA A 58 1.03 -5.79 -16.13
CA ALA A 58 0.47 -7.10 -16.49
C ALA A 58 -0.01 -7.93 -15.28
N ASN A 59 0.31 -7.50 -14.06
CA ASN A 59 -0.20 -8.15 -12.85
C ASN A 59 -1.61 -7.70 -12.48
N LEU A 60 -2.00 -6.48 -12.87
CA LEU A 60 -3.32 -5.92 -12.53
C LEU A 60 -4.42 -6.68 -13.28
N GLY A 61 -5.40 -7.19 -12.54
CA GLY A 61 -6.49 -8.00 -13.08
C GLY A 61 -6.09 -9.42 -13.51
N SER A 62 -4.85 -9.86 -13.26
CA SER A 62 -4.40 -11.24 -13.49
C SER A 62 -4.74 -12.17 -12.32
N GLU A 63 -4.35 -13.46 -12.39
CA GLU A 63 -4.47 -14.42 -11.27
C GLU A 63 -3.69 -14.00 -10.02
N ARG A 64 -2.70 -13.07 -10.16
CA ARG A 64 -1.88 -12.52 -9.09
C ARG A 64 -2.51 -11.30 -8.41
N ASP A 65 -3.70 -10.95 -8.80
CA ASP A 65 -4.52 -9.88 -8.24
C ASP A 65 -5.79 -10.46 -7.62
N TRP A 66 -6.17 -10.04 -6.42
CA TRP A 66 -7.44 -10.40 -5.82
C TRP A 66 -8.65 -9.89 -6.61
N GLY A 67 -8.47 -8.80 -7.37
CA GLY A 67 -9.50 -8.25 -8.23
C GLY A 67 -10.73 -7.74 -7.48
N PHE A 68 -10.58 -7.19 -6.27
CA PHE A 68 -11.70 -6.63 -5.54
C PHE A 68 -12.35 -5.48 -6.31
N VAL A 69 -13.64 -5.29 -6.06
CA VAL A 69 -14.42 -4.19 -6.62
C VAL A 69 -15.17 -3.51 -5.47
N ALA A 70 -14.98 -2.21 -5.34
CA ALA A 70 -15.75 -1.42 -4.39
C ALA A 70 -17.21 -1.30 -4.83
N MET A 71 -18.11 -1.15 -3.86
CA MET A 71 -19.52 -0.86 -4.12
C MET A 71 -19.67 0.43 -4.92
N PRO A 72 -20.75 0.57 -5.72
CA PRO A 72 -21.07 1.82 -6.38
C PRO A 72 -21.18 2.96 -5.38
N SER A 73 -20.52 4.09 -5.64
CA SER A 73 -20.52 5.25 -4.74
C SER A 73 -21.18 6.47 -5.40
N ARG A 74 -22.13 7.10 -4.70
CA ARG A 74 -22.72 8.39 -5.13
C ARG A 74 -21.66 9.49 -5.25
N HIS A 75 -20.59 9.41 -4.46
CA HIS A 75 -19.49 10.38 -4.45
C HIS A 75 -18.59 10.26 -5.68
N LEU A 76 -18.70 9.16 -6.41
CA LEU A 76 -18.04 8.87 -7.68
C LEU A 76 -19.05 8.78 -8.85
N ASN A 77 -20.14 9.55 -8.78
CA ASN A 77 -21.19 9.57 -9.79
C ASN A 77 -21.76 8.16 -10.12
N GLY A 78 -21.97 7.34 -9.07
CA GLY A 78 -22.54 5.99 -9.18
C GLY A 78 -21.55 4.91 -9.64
N ARG A 79 -20.27 5.24 -9.78
CA ARG A 79 -19.26 4.27 -10.27
C ARG A 79 -18.78 3.32 -9.17
N SER A 80 -18.49 2.09 -9.57
CA SER A 80 -17.62 1.15 -8.87
C SER A 80 -16.16 1.35 -9.32
N ILE A 81 -15.21 1.04 -8.43
CA ILE A 81 -13.78 1.07 -8.75
C ILE A 81 -13.14 -0.29 -8.46
N ARG A 82 -12.17 -0.67 -9.28
CA ARG A 82 -11.36 -1.86 -9.04
C ARG A 82 -10.28 -1.56 -8.00
N LEU A 83 -10.15 -2.47 -7.02
CA LEU A 83 -9.20 -2.37 -5.92
C LEU A 83 -8.20 -3.53 -6.06
N SER A 84 -7.16 -3.34 -6.87
CA SER A 84 -6.13 -4.36 -7.05
C SER A 84 -5.30 -4.54 -5.79
N MET A 85 -5.14 -5.78 -5.36
CA MET A 85 -4.27 -6.19 -4.25
C MET A 85 -3.57 -7.50 -4.60
N GLY A 86 -2.28 -7.60 -4.25
CA GLY A 86 -1.47 -8.77 -4.63
C GLY A 86 -1.94 -10.06 -3.99
N LYS A 87 -2.11 -11.10 -4.84
CA LYS A 87 -2.41 -12.50 -4.51
C LYS A 87 -1.26 -13.37 -5.01
N VAL A 88 -0.12 -13.21 -4.40
CA VAL A 88 1.16 -13.79 -4.82
C VAL A 88 2.17 -13.66 -3.68
N LEU A 89 3.20 -14.49 -3.64
CA LEU A 89 4.31 -14.31 -2.69
C LEU A 89 4.82 -12.87 -2.75
N GLY A 90 4.88 -12.19 -1.58
CA GLY A 90 5.20 -10.78 -1.47
C GLY A 90 4.01 -9.81 -1.57
N GLY A 91 2.81 -10.32 -1.88
CA GLY A 91 1.57 -9.54 -1.90
C GLY A 91 1.67 -8.29 -2.78
N GLY A 92 1.24 -7.14 -2.25
CA GLY A 92 1.31 -5.84 -2.95
C GLY A 92 2.72 -5.46 -3.40
N SER A 93 3.78 -5.82 -2.63
CA SER A 93 5.16 -5.53 -3.03
C SER A 93 5.62 -6.28 -4.27
N SER A 94 4.88 -7.33 -4.68
CA SER A 94 5.15 -8.11 -5.90
C SER A 94 4.39 -7.62 -7.13
N ILE A 95 3.41 -6.71 -6.97
CA ILE A 95 2.63 -6.16 -8.09
C ILE A 95 2.62 -4.64 -8.18
N ASN A 96 3.17 -3.93 -7.19
CA ASN A 96 3.24 -2.47 -7.16
C ASN A 96 4.24 -1.88 -8.17
N VAL A 97 4.30 -0.57 -8.23
CA VAL A 97 5.18 0.23 -9.10
C VAL A 97 6.62 0.38 -8.54
N MET A 98 6.95 -0.29 -7.42
CA MET A 98 8.28 -0.34 -6.79
C MET A 98 8.84 1.00 -6.29
N CYS A 99 8.04 2.04 -6.18
CA CYS A 99 8.47 3.28 -5.56
C CYS A 99 8.71 3.08 -4.06
N TRP A 100 9.69 3.80 -3.50
CA TRP A 100 10.02 3.78 -2.08
C TRP A 100 9.74 5.14 -1.45
N ALA A 101 8.66 5.24 -0.67
CA ALA A 101 8.27 6.44 0.04
C ALA A 101 8.04 6.12 1.52
N ARG A 102 8.62 6.93 2.43
CA ARG A 102 8.61 6.69 3.88
C ARG A 102 7.48 7.39 4.62
N GLY A 103 6.79 8.33 4.00
CA GLY A 103 5.80 9.18 4.64
C GLY A 103 6.42 10.41 5.32
N HIS A 104 5.56 11.40 5.61
CA HIS A 104 5.95 12.66 6.21
C HIS A 104 6.15 12.51 7.73
N LYS A 105 7.03 13.35 8.32
CA LYS A 105 7.29 13.37 9.75
C LYS A 105 6.01 13.43 10.60
N ASN A 106 5.11 14.35 10.26
CA ASN A 106 3.88 14.56 11.02
C ASN A 106 2.93 13.34 10.96
N ASP A 107 3.02 12.48 9.94
CA ASP A 107 2.22 11.26 9.86
C ASP A 107 2.67 10.25 10.92
N TRP A 108 3.98 10.12 11.14
CA TRP A 108 4.52 9.22 12.16
C TRP A 108 4.30 9.73 13.57
N ASP A 109 4.43 11.04 13.79
CA ASP A 109 4.15 11.65 15.09
C ASP A 109 2.66 11.51 15.44
N PHE A 110 1.75 11.67 14.44
CA PHE A 110 0.33 11.36 14.60
C PHE A 110 0.08 9.88 14.93
N PHE A 111 0.82 8.94 14.29
CA PHE A 111 0.74 7.51 14.66
C PHE A 111 1.13 7.27 16.12
N ALA A 112 2.16 7.94 16.61
CA ALA A 112 2.59 7.81 18.01
C ALA A 112 1.52 8.30 18.99
N GLU A 113 0.83 9.40 18.67
CA GLU A 113 -0.29 9.94 19.44
C GLU A 113 -1.48 8.96 19.46
N GLU A 114 -1.92 8.50 18.29
CA GLU A 114 -3.05 7.57 18.16
C GLU A 114 -2.78 6.21 18.82
N ALA A 115 -1.55 5.73 18.77
CA ALA A 115 -1.13 4.48 19.41
C ALA A 115 -0.86 4.63 20.91
N GLY A 116 -0.65 5.87 21.40
CA GLY A 116 -0.15 6.12 22.74
C GLY A 116 1.24 5.53 23.00
N ASP A 117 2.06 5.41 21.94
CA ASP A 117 3.36 4.74 21.99
C ASP A 117 4.40 5.50 21.14
N LYS A 118 5.39 6.09 21.82
CA LYS A 118 6.47 6.85 21.19
C LYS A 118 7.37 6.04 20.26
N SER A 119 7.31 4.71 20.29
CA SER A 119 8.06 3.86 19.35
C SER A 119 7.58 4.04 17.89
N TRP A 120 6.42 4.67 17.70
CA TRP A 120 5.86 5.06 16.40
C TRP A 120 6.18 6.50 16.01
N SER A 121 6.88 7.29 16.85
CA SER A 121 7.27 8.66 16.48
C SER A 121 8.22 8.67 15.28
N TYR A 122 8.26 9.79 14.55
CA TYR A 122 9.14 9.94 13.41
C TYR A 122 10.60 9.61 13.72
N GLU A 123 11.11 10.08 14.84
CA GLU A 123 12.48 9.81 15.28
C GLU A 123 12.77 8.29 15.40
N ALA A 124 11.89 7.55 16.07
CA ALA A 124 12.02 6.10 16.24
C ALA A 124 11.88 5.35 14.91
N ILE A 125 10.93 5.79 14.07
CA ILE A 125 10.69 5.20 12.76
C ILE A 125 11.84 5.51 11.79
N LEU A 126 12.43 6.69 11.84
CA LEU A 126 13.61 7.04 11.03
C LEU A 126 14.78 6.08 11.32
N GLN A 127 15.04 5.76 12.61
CA GLN A 127 16.05 4.76 12.97
C GLN A 127 15.73 3.37 12.39
N THR A 128 14.44 3.01 12.39
CA THR A 128 13.99 1.75 11.79
C THR A 128 14.20 1.75 10.28
N TYR A 129 13.85 2.82 9.58
CA TYR A 129 14.08 2.96 8.15
C TYR A 129 15.56 2.87 7.78
N ARG A 130 16.42 3.54 8.54
CA ARG A 130 17.89 3.44 8.34
C ARG A 130 18.39 2.01 8.53
N ARG A 131 17.89 1.29 9.54
CA ARG A 131 18.29 -0.10 9.81
C ARG A 131 17.84 -1.08 8.73
N ILE A 132 16.68 -0.86 8.10
CA ILE A 132 16.16 -1.80 7.09
C ILE A 132 16.63 -1.50 5.67
N GLU A 133 17.16 -0.31 5.42
CA GLU A 133 17.51 0.14 4.08
C GLU A 133 18.92 -0.28 3.67
N ASP A 134 19.06 -0.63 2.40
CA ASP A 134 20.35 -0.75 1.69
C ASP A 134 20.35 0.30 0.58
N TRP A 135 20.78 1.53 0.94
CA TRP A 135 20.77 2.69 0.07
C TRP A 135 21.96 2.71 -0.91
N HIS A 136 21.68 2.87 -2.19
CA HIS A 136 22.64 2.92 -3.28
C HIS A 136 22.67 4.27 -4.02
N GLY A 137 22.33 5.35 -3.33
CA GLY A 137 22.46 6.73 -3.83
C GLY A 137 23.53 7.52 -3.09
N PRO A 138 23.55 8.86 -3.26
CA PRO A 138 24.45 9.75 -2.54
C PRO A 138 24.36 9.56 -1.03
N ALA A 139 25.49 9.56 -0.33
CA ALA A 139 25.54 9.37 1.11
C ALA A 139 24.74 10.46 1.85
N ASP A 140 23.89 10.03 2.78
CA ASP A 140 23.13 10.88 3.69
C ASP A 140 22.96 10.16 5.04
N PRO A 141 23.94 10.23 5.93
CA PRO A 141 23.93 9.45 7.16
C PRO A 141 22.83 9.85 8.15
N HIS A 142 22.20 11.01 7.96
CA HIS A 142 21.07 11.42 8.79
C HIS A 142 19.79 10.65 8.41
N TYR A 143 19.50 10.56 7.12
CA TYR A 143 18.25 9.97 6.63
C TYR A 143 18.40 8.54 6.10
N ARG A 144 19.58 8.15 5.62
CA ARG A 144 19.77 6.90 4.87
C ARG A 144 20.57 5.85 5.64
N GLY A 145 20.32 4.58 5.32
CA GLY A 145 21.07 3.45 5.87
C GLY A 145 21.57 2.52 4.78
N THR A 146 22.58 1.72 5.09
CA THR A 146 23.20 0.75 4.17
C THR A 146 23.24 -0.63 4.81
N GLY A 147 23.28 -1.69 3.99
CA GLY A 147 23.41 -3.08 4.45
C GLY A 147 22.13 -3.69 5.03
N GLY A 148 21.01 -2.98 5.01
CA GLY A 148 19.71 -3.53 5.35
C GLY A 148 19.15 -4.43 4.24
N PRO A 149 18.03 -5.14 4.48
CA PRO A 149 17.46 -6.04 3.49
C PRO A 149 16.73 -5.33 2.35
N ALA A 150 16.34 -4.06 2.52
CA ALA A 150 15.56 -3.32 1.54
C ALA A 150 16.49 -2.53 0.61
N PHE A 151 16.81 -3.09 -0.55
CA PHE A 151 17.52 -2.38 -1.61
C PHE A 151 16.72 -1.17 -2.09
N VAL A 152 17.37 0.01 -2.13
CA VAL A 152 16.80 1.26 -2.62
C VAL A 152 17.86 2.06 -3.37
N GLU A 153 17.49 2.60 -4.53
CA GLU A 153 18.33 3.52 -5.29
C GLU A 153 17.47 4.64 -5.93
N PRO A 154 18.02 5.79 -6.25
CA PRO A 154 17.37 6.72 -7.17
C PRO A 154 17.14 6.05 -8.51
N SER A 155 16.04 6.34 -9.22
CA SER A 155 15.83 5.81 -10.58
C SER A 155 17.05 6.05 -11.45
N PRO A 156 17.76 5.00 -11.91
CA PRO A 156 18.96 5.16 -12.73
C PRO A 156 18.58 5.61 -14.14
N ASP A 157 19.33 6.56 -14.70
CA ASP A 157 19.10 7.13 -16.05
C ASP A 157 17.59 7.38 -16.32
N PRO A 158 16.90 8.21 -15.49
CA PRO A 158 15.46 8.39 -15.59
C PRO A 158 15.08 9.02 -16.92
N HIS A 159 13.85 8.79 -17.37
CA HIS A 159 13.31 9.46 -18.55
C HIS A 159 13.44 10.98 -18.39
N PRO A 160 13.86 11.73 -19.44
CA PRO A 160 14.06 13.18 -19.34
C PRO A 160 12.82 13.97 -18.87
N LEU A 161 11.60 13.42 -19.07
CA LEU A 161 10.37 13.95 -18.50
C LEU A 161 10.46 14.09 -16.97
N ALA A 162 11.08 13.16 -16.28
CA ALA A 162 11.17 13.17 -14.83
C ALA A 162 11.89 14.42 -14.31
N ALA A 163 13.06 14.72 -14.87
CA ALA A 163 13.81 15.94 -14.55
C ALA A 163 13.06 17.21 -14.95
N ALA A 164 12.33 17.16 -16.08
CA ALA A 164 11.52 18.28 -16.54
C ALA A 164 10.36 18.58 -15.58
N VAL A 165 9.72 17.55 -15.01
CA VAL A 165 8.65 17.72 -14.01
C VAL A 165 9.20 18.31 -12.71
N VAL A 166 10.34 17.82 -12.20
CA VAL A 166 10.97 18.40 -11.00
C VAL A 166 11.27 19.88 -11.23
N LYS A 167 11.86 20.22 -12.39
CA LYS A 167 12.15 21.61 -12.77
C LYS A 167 10.89 22.47 -12.93
N ALA A 168 9.80 21.88 -13.45
CA ALA A 168 8.53 22.57 -13.60
C ALA A 168 7.88 22.86 -12.24
N ALA A 169 7.96 21.90 -11.30
CA ALA A 169 7.49 22.07 -9.93
C ALA A 169 8.23 23.21 -9.20
N GLU A 170 9.56 23.31 -9.37
CA GLU A 170 10.31 24.47 -8.86
C GLU A 170 9.77 25.82 -9.39
N GLY A 171 9.40 25.84 -10.68
CA GLY A 171 8.87 27.04 -11.33
C GLY A 171 7.55 27.55 -10.74
N VAL A 172 6.82 26.71 -10.01
CA VAL A 172 5.55 27.06 -9.32
C VAL A 172 5.72 27.07 -7.79
N GLY A 173 6.96 27.10 -7.29
CA GLY A 173 7.26 27.26 -5.87
C GLY A 173 7.36 25.98 -5.06
N ILE A 174 7.35 24.80 -5.69
CA ILE A 174 7.58 23.51 -5.02
C ILE A 174 9.09 23.21 -5.07
N PRO A 175 9.81 23.23 -3.93
CA PRO A 175 11.27 23.09 -3.94
C PRO A 175 11.72 21.71 -4.42
N ALA A 176 12.83 21.65 -5.18
CA ALA A 176 13.43 20.41 -5.61
C ALA A 176 14.36 19.85 -4.53
N TYR A 177 14.29 18.54 -4.31
CA TYR A 177 15.13 17.80 -3.38
C TYR A 177 15.90 16.70 -4.10
N ARG A 178 17.09 16.36 -3.58
CA ARG A 178 17.87 15.23 -4.10
C ARG A 178 17.25 13.88 -3.78
N SER A 179 16.44 13.81 -2.73
CA SER A 179 15.84 12.59 -2.20
C SER A 179 14.44 12.88 -1.68
N GLN A 180 13.49 12.05 -2.09
CA GLN A 180 12.12 12.13 -1.54
C GLN A 180 12.03 11.62 -0.10
N ASN A 181 12.99 10.81 0.36
CA ASN A 181 13.03 10.21 1.70
C ASN A 181 14.11 10.85 2.59
N GLY A 182 14.51 12.07 2.28
CA GLY A 182 15.39 12.90 3.09
C GLY A 182 14.63 14.07 3.72
N ALA A 183 15.26 15.25 3.74
CA ALA A 183 14.68 16.49 4.27
C ALA A 183 13.30 16.87 3.68
N MET A 184 12.97 16.38 2.50
CA MET A 184 11.65 16.55 1.89
C MET A 184 10.50 16.00 2.75
N MET A 185 10.73 14.93 3.53
CA MET A 185 9.71 14.35 4.43
C MET A 185 9.48 15.16 5.71
N GLU A 186 10.24 16.25 5.91
CA GLU A 186 10.11 17.16 7.04
C GLU A 186 9.65 18.57 6.59
N SER A 187 9.44 18.76 5.28
CA SER A 187 9.19 20.05 4.66
C SER A 187 7.72 20.25 4.27
N ASP A 188 7.37 21.46 3.89
CA ASP A 188 6.04 21.84 3.41
C ASP A 188 5.68 21.26 2.02
N GLY A 189 6.45 20.35 1.53
CA GLY A 189 6.35 19.73 0.22
C GLY A 189 7.66 19.76 -0.54
N GLY A 190 7.69 19.16 -1.71
CA GLY A 190 8.88 19.11 -2.54
C GLY A 190 8.70 18.23 -3.76
N ALA A 191 9.63 18.29 -4.69
CA ALA A 191 9.70 17.46 -5.87
C ALA A 191 11.06 16.77 -5.94
N SER A 192 11.08 15.53 -6.41
CA SER A 192 12.31 14.78 -6.60
C SER A 192 12.18 13.68 -7.66
N ILE A 193 13.31 13.16 -8.11
CA ILE A 193 13.35 11.87 -8.81
C ILE A 193 12.93 10.78 -7.84
N GLN A 194 12.12 9.83 -8.31
CA GLN A 194 11.66 8.69 -7.53
C GLN A 194 12.80 7.78 -7.09
N GLU A 195 12.68 7.28 -5.89
CA GLU A 195 13.52 6.22 -5.37
C GLU A 195 12.80 4.89 -5.51
N ILE A 196 13.52 3.88 -5.97
CA ILE A 196 12.91 2.63 -6.43
C ILE A 196 13.57 1.40 -5.81
N ARG A 197 12.79 0.33 -5.74
CA ARG A 197 13.20 -1.00 -5.30
C ARG A 197 13.39 -1.93 -6.50
N ILE A 198 14.28 -1.52 -7.40
CA ILE A 198 14.63 -2.27 -8.60
C ILE A 198 16.16 -2.46 -8.58
N ARG A 199 16.62 -3.68 -8.76
CA ARG A 199 18.05 -4.01 -8.87
C ARG A 199 18.29 -4.75 -10.18
N ASN A 200 19.10 -4.19 -11.06
CA ASN A 200 19.39 -4.78 -12.38
C ASN A 200 18.11 -5.12 -13.17
N GLY A 201 17.16 -4.19 -13.25
CA GLY A 201 15.87 -4.36 -13.92
C GLY A 201 14.88 -5.31 -13.23
N ARG A 202 15.23 -5.86 -12.07
CA ARG A 202 14.43 -6.83 -11.32
C ARG A 202 13.85 -6.24 -10.04
N ARG A 203 12.56 -6.46 -9.83
CA ARG A 203 11.84 -6.10 -8.61
C ARG A 203 12.50 -6.68 -7.37
N GLN A 204 12.60 -5.87 -6.32
CA GLN A 204 13.00 -6.26 -4.97
C GLN A 204 11.76 -6.22 -4.05
N SER A 205 10.92 -7.27 -4.10
CA SER A 205 9.74 -7.36 -3.24
C SER A 205 10.13 -7.59 -1.78
N ALA A 206 9.19 -7.36 -0.84
CA ALA A 206 9.43 -7.67 0.56
C ALA A 206 9.72 -9.17 0.78
N PHE A 207 9.06 -10.05 0.02
CA PHE A 207 9.32 -11.48 0.10
C PHE A 207 10.77 -11.80 -0.31
N ARG A 208 11.25 -11.25 -1.42
CA ARG A 208 12.63 -11.46 -1.89
C ARG A 208 13.66 -10.89 -0.93
N ALA A 209 13.37 -9.76 -0.31
CA ALA A 209 14.28 -9.08 0.62
C ALA A 209 14.38 -9.81 2.00
N TYR A 210 13.28 -10.29 2.54
CA TYR A 210 13.23 -10.79 3.90
C TYR A 210 13.08 -12.31 4.02
N VAL A 211 12.26 -12.94 3.18
CA VAL A 211 12.03 -14.39 3.23
C VAL A 211 13.01 -15.14 2.32
N GLY A 212 13.30 -14.58 1.15
CA GLY A 212 14.19 -15.16 0.16
C GLY A 212 15.51 -15.70 0.73
N PRO A 213 16.25 -14.92 1.54
CA PRO A 213 17.50 -15.37 2.17
C PRO A 213 17.35 -16.57 3.12
N HIS A 214 16.15 -16.83 3.62
CA HIS A 214 15.87 -17.87 4.61
C HIS A 214 15.16 -19.12 4.04
N LEU A 215 14.83 -19.15 2.75
CA LEU A 215 14.10 -20.28 2.13
C LEU A 215 14.81 -21.63 2.26
N HIS A 216 16.14 -21.64 2.43
CA HIS A 216 16.91 -22.87 2.61
C HIS A 216 16.82 -23.43 4.04
N ARG A 217 16.36 -22.65 5.03
CA ARG A 217 16.31 -23.03 6.44
C ARG A 217 15.26 -24.09 6.72
N SER A 218 15.56 -25.02 7.61
CA SER A 218 14.64 -26.11 8.01
C SER A 218 13.51 -25.62 8.89
N ASN A 219 13.71 -24.55 9.65
CA ASN A 219 12.74 -23.97 10.57
C ASN A 219 11.69 -23.05 9.89
N LEU A 220 11.79 -22.82 8.58
CA LEU A 220 10.83 -22.03 7.80
C LEU A 220 10.08 -22.92 6.81
N THR A 221 8.76 -22.94 6.92
CA THR A 221 7.86 -23.55 5.93
C THR A 221 7.03 -22.49 5.24
N VAL A 222 7.05 -22.45 3.92
CA VAL A 222 6.25 -21.53 3.10
C VAL A 222 5.27 -22.34 2.26
N LEU A 223 3.97 -22.10 2.43
CA LEU A 223 2.92 -22.72 1.63
C LEU A 223 2.23 -21.69 0.76
N THR A 224 2.23 -21.94 -0.54
CA THR A 224 1.47 -21.16 -1.53
C THR A 224 0.14 -21.83 -1.83
N ARG A 225 -0.81 -21.07 -2.41
CA ARG A 225 -2.18 -21.51 -2.69
C ARG A 225 -2.90 -22.00 -1.42
N ALA A 226 -2.49 -21.47 -0.27
CA ALA A 226 -3.00 -21.79 1.06
C ALA A 226 -3.84 -20.59 1.56
N LEU A 227 -5.15 -20.66 1.35
CA LEU A 227 -6.09 -19.61 1.76
C LEU A 227 -6.44 -19.82 3.24
N VAL A 228 -6.01 -18.91 4.10
CA VAL A 228 -6.44 -18.87 5.51
C VAL A 228 -7.92 -18.51 5.58
N THR A 229 -8.70 -19.36 6.25
CA THR A 229 -10.16 -19.27 6.27
C THR A 229 -10.73 -18.90 7.63
N ARG A 230 -10.04 -19.27 8.71
CA ARG A 230 -10.52 -19.02 10.09
C ARG A 230 -9.38 -19.07 11.09
N LEU A 231 -9.46 -18.28 12.14
CA LEU A 231 -8.66 -18.47 13.36
C LEU A 231 -9.30 -19.57 14.22
N THR A 232 -8.50 -20.47 14.77
CA THR A 232 -8.96 -21.42 15.78
C THR A 232 -8.69 -20.84 17.17
N MET A 233 -9.64 -21.01 18.09
CA MET A 233 -9.59 -20.37 19.43
C MET A 233 -10.03 -21.36 20.51
N ASP A 234 -9.50 -21.17 21.72
CA ASP A 234 -9.99 -21.74 22.96
C ASP A 234 -10.29 -20.64 23.98
N SER A 235 -10.57 -21.00 25.24
CA SER A 235 -10.84 -20.03 26.30
C SER A 235 -9.68 -19.09 26.64
N ARG A 236 -8.46 -19.38 26.18
CA ARG A 236 -7.26 -18.56 26.42
C ARG A 236 -6.93 -17.64 25.26
N GLY A 237 -7.53 -17.84 24.09
CA GLY A 237 -7.31 -17.03 22.91
C GLY A 237 -7.12 -17.82 21.62
N VAL A 238 -6.43 -17.22 20.66
CA VAL A 238 -6.14 -17.83 19.36
C VAL A 238 -5.09 -18.94 19.53
N THR A 239 -5.39 -20.13 19.03
CA THR A 239 -4.55 -21.35 19.14
C THR A 239 -3.97 -21.81 17.81
N GLY A 240 -4.39 -21.25 16.70
CA GLY A 240 -3.93 -21.64 15.37
C GLY A 240 -4.84 -21.11 14.26
N VAL A 241 -4.77 -21.78 13.12
CA VAL A 241 -5.56 -21.40 11.93
C VAL A 241 -6.13 -22.61 11.21
N GLU A 242 -7.23 -22.37 10.51
CA GLU A 242 -7.76 -23.21 9.45
C GLU A 242 -7.43 -22.57 8.11
N PHE A 243 -6.97 -23.35 7.16
CA PHE A 243 -6.67 -22.90 5.79
C PHE A 243 -7.04 -23.96 4.77
N ARG A 244 -7.21 -23.56 3.51
CA ARG A 244 -7.56 -24.44 2.39
C ARG A 244 -6.45 -24.46 1.34
N ILE A 245 -6.15 -25.66 0.84
CA ILE A 245 -5.36 -25.87 -0.38
C ILE A 245 -6.25 -26.67 -1.35
N GLY A 246 -6.65 -26.05 -2.44
CA GLY A 246 -7.68 -26.61 -3.31
C GLY A 246 -9.00 -26.83 -2.55
N ASN A 247 -9.47 -28.06 -2.52
CA ASN A 247 -10.70 -28.44 -1.79
C ASN A 247 -10.44 -28.99 -0.38
N GLU A 248 -9.17 -29.16 0.00
CA GLU A 248 -8.81 -29.72 1.30
C GLU A 248 -8.71 -28.61 2.35
N THR A 249 -9.41 -28.80 3.47
CA THR A 249 -9.30 -27.94 4.66
C THR A 249 -8.31 -28.57 5.64
N ARG A 250 -7.35 -27.79 6.09
CA ARG A 250 -6.31 -28.19 7.05
C ARG A 250 -6.32 -27.27 8.26
N ARG A 251 -5.85 -27.81 9.40
CA ARG A 251 -5.67 -27.06 10.64
C ARG A 251 -4.24 -27.19 11.12
N VAL A 252 -3.69 -26.06 11.60
CA VAL A 252 -2.35 -26.00 12.18
C VAL A 252 -2.42 -25.19 13.46
N ARG A 253 -1.71 -25.68 14.49
CA ARG A 253 -1.64 -25.06 15.79
C ARG A 253 -0.40 -24.17 15.88
N ALA A 254 -0.54 -23.01 16.55
CA ALA A 254 0.57 -22.16 17.00
C ALA A 254 0.83 -22.41 18.48
N THR A 255 2.10 -22.57 18.87
CA THR A 255 2.49 -22.69 20.29
C THR A 255 2.79 -21.34 20.92
N SER A 256 3.19 -20.37 20.10
CA SER A 256 3.49 -19.01 20.56
C SER A 256 2.47 -18.01 20.03
N GLU A 257 2.38 -17.79 18.69
CA GLU A 257 1.53 -16.74 18.17
C GLU A 257 1.05 -16.98 16.74
N VAL A 258 -0.13 -16.45 16.41
CA VAL A 258 -0.66 -16.30 15.04
C VAL A 258 -0.62 -14.84 14.65
N ILE A 259 0.11 -14.52 13.59
CA ILE A 259 0.27 -13.16 13.05
C ILE A 259 -0.61 -13.01 11.82
N VAL A 260 -1.60 -12.10 11.86
CA VAL A 260 -2.50 -11.81 10.75
C VAL A 260 -1.98 -10.62 9.95
N SER A 261 -1.56 -10.87 8.71
CA SER A 261 -0.98 -9.88 7.78
C SER A 261 -1.57 -9.98 6.37
N LEU A 262 -2.91 -10.08 6.31
CA LEU A 262 -3.68 -10.33 5.07
C LEU A 262 -4.08 -9.05 4.32
N GLY A 263 -3.51 -7.90 4.69
CA GLY A 263 -3.81 -6.60 4.11
C GLY A 263 -5.17 -6.03 4.56
N ALA A 264 -5.49 -4.84 4.06
CA ALA A 264 -6.60 -4.04 4.56
C ALA A 264 -8.00 -4.63 4.29
N ILE A 265 -8.14 -5.56 3.35
CA ILE A 265 -9.44 -6.16 3.01
C ILE A 265 -9.61 -7.53 3.66
N HIS A 266 -8.61 -8.41 3.57
CA HIS A 266 -8.75 -9.76 4.11
C HIS A 266 -8.46 -9.87 5.62
N THR A 267 -7.67 -8.96 6.22
CA THR A 267 -7.48 -8.94 7.67
C THR A 267 -8.81 -8.79 8.42
N PRO A 268 -9.62 -7.73 8.17
CA PRO A 268 -10.91 -7.62 8.83
C PRO A 268 -11.88 -8.74 8.44
N LYS A 269 -11.84 -9.23 7.20
CA LYS A 269 -12.65 -10.37 6.77
C LYS A 269 -12.37 -11.60 7.63
N LEU A 270 -11.09 -12.00 7.78
CA LEU A 270 -10.69 -13.14 8.58
C LEU A 270 -11.11 -12.98 10.05
N LEU A 271 -10.90 -11.78 10.62
CA LEU A 271 -11.30 -11.49 12.00
C LEU A 271 -12.81 -11.67 12.17
N MET A 272 -13.63 -11.04 11.32
CA MET A 272 -15.08 -11.14 11.38
C MET A 272 -15.57 -12.58 11.18
N GLN A 273 -15.04 -13.32 10.21
CA GLN A 273 -15.40 -14.73 9.99
C GLN A 273 -14.95 -15.65 11.13
N SER A 274 -14.01 -15.19 11.96
CA SER A 274 -13.56 -15.87 13.17
C SER A 274 -14.30 -15.38 14.43
N GLY A 275 -15.39 -14.62 14.28
CA GLY A 275 -16.18 -14.13 15.40
C GLY A 275 -15.59 -12.93 16.14
N ILE A 276 -14.66 -12.21 15.53
CA ILE A 276 -14.01 -11.00 16.09
C ILE A 276 -14.47 -9.79 15.26
N GLY A 277 -15.38 -8.97 15.80
CA GLY A 277 -15.97 -7.86 15.08
C GLY A 277 -17.16 -7.26 15.79
N ASP A 278 -17.97 -6.45 15.06
CA ASP A 278 -19.22 -5.94 15.59
C ASP A 278 -20.23 -7.07 15.81
N ALA A 279 -20.69 -7.24 17.05
CA ALA A 279 -21.56 -8.34 17.44
C ALA A 279 -22.90 -8.35 16.69
N ALA A 280 -23.44 -7.18 16.33
CA ALA A 280 -24.70 -7.09 15.59
C ALA A 280 -24.49 -7.54 14.13
N GLU A 281 -23.41 -7.11 13.52
CA GLU A 281 -23.06 -7.53 12.15
C GLU A 281 -22.78 -9.04 12.07
N LEU A 282 -22.02 -9.60 13.03
CA LEU A 282 -21.71 -11.03 13.05
C LEU A 282 -22.98 -11.90 13.20
N ARG A 283 -23.91 -11.50 14.08
CA ARG A 283 -25.17 -12.22 14.29
C ARG A 283 -26.07 -12.25 13.05
N LYS A 284 -26.01 -11.23 12.17
CA LYS A 284 -26.76 -11.24 10.89
C LYS A 284 -26.42 -12.46 10.02
N PHE A 285 -25.19 -12.96 10.12
CA PHE A 285 -24.70 -14.11 9.37
C PHE A 285 -24.64 -15.40 10.20
N GLY A 286 -25.18 -15.40 11.42
CA GLY A 286 -25.12 -16.57 12.30
C GLY A 286 -23.69 -16.90 12.79
N ILE A 287 -22.76 -15.94 12.76
CA ILE A 287 -21.40 -16.14 13.22
C ILE A 287 -21.35 -15.96 14.75
N PRO A 288 -20.89 -16.96 15.51
CA PRO A 288 -20.71 -16.83 16.95
C PRO A 288 -19.75 -15.68 17.30
N VAL A 289 -20.13 -14.85 18.29
CA VAL A 289 -19.33 -13.72 18.75
C VAL A 289 -18.31 -14.21 19.77
N ASN A 290 -17.04 -14.28 19.36
CA ASN A 290 -15.93 -14.60 20.27
C ASN A 290 -15.40 -13.34 20.96
N GLN A 291 -15.32 -12.22 20.22
CA GLN A 291 -14.89 -10.93 20.73
C GLN A 291 -15.64 -9.80 20.04
N HIS A 292 -16.32 -8.96 20.83
CA HIS A 292 -16.93 -7.74 20.30
C HIS A 292 -15.87 -6.66 20.08
N LEU A 293 -15.55 -6.37 18.82
CA LEU A 293 -14.64 -5.31 18.37
C LEU A 293 -15.29 -4.55 17.22
N PRO A 294 -16.16 -3.54 17.49
CA PRO A 294 -17.01 -2.90 16.49
C PRO A 294 -16.23 -2.16 15.41
N GLY A 295 -15.02 -1.81 15.70
CA GLY A 295 -14.19 -1.15 14.74
C GLY A 295 -13.54 -2.03 13.67
N VAL A 296 -13.58 -3.36 13.74
CA VAL A 296 -13.05 -4.25 12.69
C VAL A 296 -13.81 -4.02 11.39
N GLY A 297 -13.08 -3.76 10.31
CA GLY A 297 -13.63 -3.41 8.99
C GLY A 297 -14.03 -1.95 8.82
N GLN A 298 -14.09 -1.14 9.89
CA GLN A 298 -14.39 0.29 9.81
C GLN A 298 -13.14 1.11 9.46
N ASN A 299 -13.31 2.40 9.20
CA ASN A 299 -12.21 3.36 8.98
C ASN A 299 -11.30 3.03 7.77
N TYR A 300 -11.81 2.29 6.79
CA TYR A 300 -11.06 2.05 5.55
C TYR A 300 -10.68 3.39 4.90
N GLN A 301 -9.46 3.49 4.46
CA GLN A 301 -8.90 4.65 3.77
C GLN A 301 -8.11 4.21 2.56
N ASP A 302 -8.07 5.08 1.56
CA ASP A 302 -7.23 4.93 0.38
C ASP A 302 -6.94 6.32 -0.19
N HIS A 303 -5.82 6.51 -0.83
CA HIS A 303 -5.56 7.73 -1.59
C HIS A 303 -6.44 7.74 -2.85
N ALA A 304 -7.22 8.82 -3.03
CA ALA A 304 -7.94 9.02 -4.29
C ALA A 304 -6.95 9.47 -5.36
N LEU A 305 -6.84 8.70 -6.45
CA LEU A 305 -6.04 9.05 -7.62
C LEU A 305 -6.92 9.78 -8.64
N ILE A 306 -6.50 10.96 -9.06
CA ILE A 306 -7.10 11.75 -10.13
C ILE A 306 -6.06 11.88 -11.26
N PRO A 307 -6.23 11.22 -12.40
CA PRO A 307 -5.29 11.30 -13.50
C PRO A 307 -5.40 12.65 -14.23
N CYS A 308 -4.27 13.30 -14.47
CA CYS A 308 -4.16 14.44 -15.38
C CYS A 308 -3.24 14.04 -16.53
N LEU A 309 -3.74 14.08 -17.78
CA LEU A 309 -3.06 13.52 -18.94
C LEU A 309 -2.62 14.60 -19.94
N TRP A 310 -1.43 14.42 -20.47
CA TRP A 310 -0.87 15.22 -21.56
C TRP A 310 -0.39 14.34 -22.70
N GLU A 311 -0.48 14.85 -23.91
CA GLU A 311 0.12 14.26 -25.11
C GLU A 311 1.55 14.78 -25.27
N ALA A 312 2.52 13.85 -25.38
CA ALA A 312 3.87 14.19 -25.79
C ALA A 312 3.95 14.41 -27.31
N PRO A 313 4.86 15.29 -27.83
CA PRO A 313 5.06 15.47 -29.25
C PRO A 313 5.55 14.21 -29.97
N GLU A 314 6.39 13.42 -29.28
CA GLU A 314 7.06 12.22 -29.79
C GLU A 314 6.63 10.98 -29.00
N PRO A 315 6.78 9.77 -29.55
CA PRO A 315 6.57 8.54 -28.81
C PRO A 315 7.41 8.48 -27.54
N MET A 316 6.78 8.06 -26.45
CA MET A 316 7.45 7.89 -25.16
C MET A 316 7.72 6.40 -24.89
N PHE A 317 8.91 6.11 -24.41
CA PHE A 317 9.32 4.77 -24.01
C PHE A 317 9.64 4.78 -22.51
N PRO A 318 8.73 4.24 -21.68
CA PRO A 318 8.92 4.21 -20.23
C PRO A 318 10.24 3.56 -19.84
N ARG A 319 10.91 4.17 -18.85
CA ARG A 319 12.14 3.63 -18.26
C ARG A 319 11.86 3.03 -16.89
N ASN A 320 12.73 2.16 -16.42
CA ASN A 320 12.66 1.50 -15.11
C ASN A 320 11.28 0.93 -14.80
N ASN A 321 10.48 1.62 -13.98
CA ASN A 321 9.09 1.28 -13.65
C ASN A 321 8.06 2.16 -14.37
N GLY A 322 8.49 3.10 -15.20
CA GLY A 322 7.62 4.07 -15.87
C GLY A 322 6.99 5.10 -14.94
N SER A 323 7.57 5.31 -13.74
CA SER A 323 7.13 6.33 -12.80
C SER A 323 8.33 6.87 -12.03
N GLU A 324 8.95 7.94 -12.53
CA GLU A 324 10.31 8.32 -12.12
C GLU A 324 10.41 9.72 -11.51
N ALA A 325 9.31 10.46 -11.40
CA ALA A 325 9.25 11.72 -10.67
C ALA A 325 8.07 11.75 -9.72
N THR A 326 8.23 12.48 -8.63
CA THR A 326 7.19 12.72 -7.64
C THR A 326 7.24 14.15 -7.14
N PHE A 327 6.08 14.66 -6.71
CA PHE A 327 6.04 15.85 -5.87
C PHE A 327 4.97 15.71 -4.77
N PHE A 328 5.18 16.44 -3.68
CA PHE A 328 4.22 16.63 -2.60
C PHE A 328 3.96 18.12 -2.43
N SER A 329 2.73 18.51 -2.15
CA SER A 329 2.32 19.90 -1.97
C SER A 329 1.12 20.00 -1.03
N LYS A 330 0.86 21.19 -0.54
CA LYS A 330 -0.35 21.50 0.21
C LYS A 330 -1.44 21.98 -0.74
N SER A 331 -2.67 21.49 -0.59
CA SER A 331 -3.84 21.99 -1.33
C SER A 331 -4.27 23.38 -0.83
N ASP A 332 -3.96 23.66 0.44
CA ASP A 332 -4.16 24.93 1.11
C ASP A 332 -2.88 25.30 1.90
N PRO A 333 -2.31 26.49 1.73
CA PRO A 333 -1.09 26.92 2.44
C PRO A 333 -1.18 26.88 3.97
N SER A 334 -2.40 26.90 4.54
CA SER A 334 -2.63 26.86 5.99
C SER A 334 -2.44 25.46 6.61
N LEU A 335 -2.35 24.41 5.79
CA LEU A 335 -2.12 23.05 6.29
C LEU A 335 -0.73 22.87 6.87
N ASP A 336 -0.60 22.07 7.93
CA ASP A 336 0.67 21.78 8.58
C ASP A 336 1.49 20.71 7.83
N THR A 337 0.87 19.99 6.90
CA THR A 337 1.46 18.85 6.21
C THR A 337 0.96 18.81 4.77
N PRO A 338 1.79 18.45 3.79
CA PRO A 338 1.32 18.18 2.43
C PRO A 338 0.21 17.13 2.41
N ASP A 339 -0.88 17.46 1.74
CA ASP A 339 -2.05 16.59 1.57
C ASP A 339 -2.24 16.13 0.13
N LEU A 340 -1.45 16.68 -0.80
CA LEU A 340 -1.36 16.27 -2.20
C LEU A 340 -0.06 15.54 -2.45
N HIS A 341 -0.11 14.48 -3.23
CA HIS A 341 1.07 13.87 -3.84
C HIS A 341 0.83 13.59 -5.31
N CYS A 342 1.88 13.46 -6.08
CA CYS A 342 1.78 13.08 -7.48
C CYS A 342 2.95 12.18 -7.85
N CYS A 343 2.66 11.05 -8.47
CA CYS A 343 3.65 10.27 -9.22
C CYS A 343 3.43 10.52 -10.71
N VAL A 344 4.51 10.74 -11.44
CA VAL A 344 4.44 10.91 -12.90
C VAL A 344 4.51 9.54 -13.54
N ALA A 345 3.49 9.15 -14.28
CA ALA A 345 3.48 7.93 -15.07
C ALA A 345 3.78 8.23 -16.54
N GLU A 346 4.75 7.54 -17.10
CA GLU A 346 5.19 7.66 -18.50
C GLU A 346 4.26 6.91 -19.46
N ILE A 347 3.04 6.65 -19.02
CA ILE A 347 1.95 6.02 -19.74
C ILE A 347 0.64 6.75 -19.45
N ALA A 348 -0.36 6.56 -20.32
CA ALA A 348 -1.70 7.04 -20.07
C ALA A 348 -2.38 6.19 -18.98
N LEU A 349 -2.71 6.80 -17.84
CA LEU A 349 -3.55 6.21 -16.80
C LEU A 349 -4.93 6.87 -16.86
N ALA A 350 -5.95 6.12 -17.22
CA ALA A 350 -7.32 6.62 -17.25
C ALA A 350 -8.31 5.49 -16.95
N ASN A 351 -9.34 5.78 -16.17
CA ASN A 351 -10.47 4.87 -16.05
C ASN A 351 -11.37 4.95 -17.29
N HIS A 352 -12.31 4.02 -17.42
CA HIS A 352 -13.20 3.96 -18.60
C HIS A 352 -14.00 5.27 -18.83
N ARG A 353 -14.43 5.95 -17.76
CA ARG A 353 -15.19 7.21 -17.87
C ARG A 353 -14.35 8.34 -18.47
N VAL A 354 -13.08 8.44 -18.04
CA VAL A 354 -12.12 9.41 -18.59
C VAL A 354 -11.78 9.03 -20.04
N SER A 355 -11.47 7.77 -20.32
CA SER A 355 -11.10 7.30 -21.66
C SER A 355 -12.23 7.45 -22.69
N SER A 356 -13.48 7.33 -22.28
CA SER A 356 -14.62 7.50 -23.19
C SER A 356 -14.88 8.98 -23.54
N ARG A 357 -14.50 9.91 -22.67
CA ARG A 357 -14.66 11.36 -22.89
C ARG A 357 -13.40 12.00 -23.48
N PHE A 358 -12.24 11.54 -23.05
CA PHE A 358 -10.94 12.09 -23.41
C PHE A 358 -10.08 10.96 -24.02
N VAL A 359 -10.07 10.87 -25.33
CA VAL A 359 -9.29 9.84 -26.04
C VAL A 359 -7.80 10.13 -25.87
N ALA A 360 -7.12 9.31 -25.07
CA ALA A 360 -5.69 9.42 -24.88
C ALA A 360 -4.92 8.87 -26.09
N PRO A 361 -3.99 9.62 -26.68
CA PRO A 361 -3.10 9.12 -27.73
C PRO A 361 -2.08 8.14 -27.13
N GLN A 362 -1.42 7.34 -27.99
CA GLN A 362 -0.43 6.34 -27.54
C GLN A 362 0.78 6.96 -26.82
N ASN A 363 1.11 8.20 -27.14
CA ASN A 363 2.20 8.98 -26.54
C ASN A 363 1.71 9.86 -25.38
N ALA A 364 0.60 9.52 -24.72
CA ALA A 364 0.16 10.25 -23.55
C ALA A 364 0.90 9.77 -22.27
N TRP A 365 1.17 10.73 -21.39
CA TRP A 365 1.70 10.52 -20.04
C TRP A 365 0.77 11.15 -19.00
N THR A 366 0.97 10.82 -17.73
CA THR A 366 0.04 11.18 -16.67
C THR A 366 0.76 11.75 -15.45
N MET A 367 0.28 12.88 -14.95
CA MET A 367 0.45 13.23 -13.54
C MET A 367 -0.65 12.51 -12.77
N ALA A 368 -0.30 11.46 -12.04
CA ALA A 368 -1.20 10.72 -11.19
C ALA A 368 -1.32 11.47 -9.86
N LEU A 369 -2.20 12.48 -9.84
CA LEU A 369 -2.46 13.27 -8.63
C LEU A 369 -3.17 12.39 -7.58
N GLY A 370 -2.72 12.44 -6.33
CA GLY A 370 -3.30 11.71 -5.20
C GLY A 370 -3.58 12.61 -4.01
N LEU A 371 -4.63 12.27 -3.26
CA LEU A 371 -4.86 12.83 -1.93
C LEU A 371 -4.05 12.02 -0.92
N ALA A 372 -2.98 12.60 -0.37
CA ALA A 372 -2.10 11.92 0.58
C ALA A 372 -2.71 11.81 1.98
N LYS A 373 -3.61 12.72 2.36
CA LYS A 373 -4.27 12.76 3.68
C LYS A 373 -5.80 12.88 3.55
N PRO A 374 -6.49 11.85 3.00
CA PRO A 374 -7.94 11.93 2.83
C PRO A 374 -8.67 11.96 4.17
N ARG A 375 -9.71 12.80 4.28
CA ARG A 375 -10.66 12.82 5.40
C ARG A 375 -11.76 11.78 5.23
N SER A 376 -12.06 11.40 4.02
CA SER A 376 -13.05 10.39 3.66
C SER A 376 -12.75 9.05 4.29
N ARG A 377 -13.80 8.37 4.76
CA ARG A 377 -13.71 7.06 5.42
C ARG A 377 -14.68 6.09 4.77
N GLY A 378 -14.22 4.87 4.60
CA GLY A 378 -14.97 3.75 4.11
C GLY A 378 -15.02 2.59 5.09
N ARG A 379 -15.43 1.42 4.61
CA ARG A 379 -15.53 0.20 5.43
C ARG A 379 -15.46 -1.07 4.59
N VAL A 380 -15.10 -2.17 5.26
CA VAL A 380 -15.13 -3.53 4.74
C VAL A 380 -16.15 -4.32 5.53
N CYS A 381 -17.13 -4.94 4.85
CA CYS A 381 -18.20 -5.73 5.48
C CYS A 381 -18.22 -7.15 4.90
N LEU A 382 -18.72 -8.09 5.70
CA LEU A 382 -19.07 -9.43 5.20
C LEU A 382 -20.32 -9.35 4.33
N THR A 383 -20.45 -10.28 3.39
CA THR A 383 -21.67 -10.54 2.62
C THR A 383 -22.29 -11.91 2.95
N GLY A 384 -21.55 -12.71 3.71
CA GLY A 384 -21.98 -14.03 4.17
C GLY A 384 -21.00 -14.68 5.13
N PRO A 385 -21.34 -15.84 5.72
CA PRO A 385 -20.54 -16.51 6.74
C PRO A 385 -19.39 -17.36 6.20
N GLN A 386 -19.41 -17.68 4.89
CA GLN A 386 -18.43 -18.59 4.31
C GLN A 386 -17.12 -17.87 3.98
N PRO A 387 -15.96 -18.53 4.15
CA PRO A 387 -14.67 -17.94 3.77
C PRO A 387 -14.58 -17.54 2.30
N THR A 388 -15.35 -18.19 1.43
CA THR A 388 -15.40 -17.93 -0.01
C THR A 388 -16.36 -16.80 -0.39
N ASP A 389 -17.25 -16.38 0.52
CA ASP A 389 -18.15 -15.25 0.25
C ASP A 389 -17.34 -13.99 -0.04
N PRO A 390 -17.75 -13.18 -1.02
CA PRO A 390 -17.06 -11.93 -1.31
C PRO A 390 -17.16 -10.95 -0.12
N VAL A 391 -16.36 -9.91 -0.13
CA VAL A 391 -16.51 -8.78 0.79
C VAL A 391 -17.20 -7.64 0.08
N ALA A 392 -18.00 -6.88 0.81
CA ALA A 392 -18.49 -5.59 0.39
C ALA A 392 -17.50 -4.52 0.86
N VAL A 393 -16.93 -3.77 -0.08
CA VAL A 393 -16.01 -2.67 0.22
C VAL A 393 -16.68 -1.37 -0.18
N ASP A 394 -17.02 -0.55 0.82
CA ASP A 394 -17.32 0.85 0.61
C ASP A 394 -16.00 1.61 0.69
N ALA A 395 -15.50 2.08 -0.44
CA ALA A 395 -14.21 2.75 -0.49
C ALA A 395 -14.25 4.16 0.13
N GLY A 396 -15.43 4.78 0.18
CA GLY A 396 -15.63 6.10 0.75
C GLY A 396 -14.91 7.25 0.03
N LEU A 397 -14.23 7.02 -1.10
CA LEU A 397 -13.46 8.05 -1.79
C LEU A 397 -14.31 9.29 -2.10
N LEU A 398 -13.75 10.47 -1.80
CA LEU A 398 -14.38 11.78 -2.04
C LEU A 398 -15.74 11.94 -1.33
N ALA A 399 -15.97 11.21 -0.25
CA ALA A 399 -17.18 11.35 0.57
C ALA A 399 -17.17 12.66 1.38
N ASP A 400 -15.99 13.09 1.80
CA ASP A 400 -15.78 14.38 2.47
C ASP A 400 -15.64 15.51 1.44
N PRO A 401 -16.36 16.62 1.57
CA PRO A 401 -16.26 17.76 0.64
C PRO A 401 -14.88 18.42 0.60
N ASP A 402 -14.11 18.36 1.69
CA ASP A 402 -12.78 18.96 1.72
C ASP A 402 -11.79 18.14 0.87
N ASP A 403 -11.97 16.82 0.78
CA ASP A 403 -11.19 15.98 -0.15
C ASP A 403 -11.46 16.36 -1.61
N VAL A 404 -12.69 16.73 -1.94
CA VAL A 404 -13.03 17.20 -3.30
C VAL A 404 -12.38 18.55 -3.59
N LYS A 405 -12.40 19.49 -2.64
CA LYS A 405 -11.72 20.80 -2.78
C LYS A 405 -10.22 20.62 -2.97
N ALA A 406 -9.60 19.77 -2.15
CA ALA A 406 -8.18 19.46 -2.26
C ALA A 406 -7.84 18.82 -3.63
N ALA A 407 -8.65 17.88 -4.12
CA ALA A 407 -8.47 17.26 -5.43
C ALA A 407 -8.59 18.28 -6.57
N VAL A 408 -9.56 19.20 -6.51
CA VAL A 408 -9.72 20.29 -7.50
C VAL A 408 -8.50 21.22 -7.47
N ALA A 409 -8.03 21.61 -6.29
CA ALA A 409 -6.80 22.43 -6.14
C ALA A 409 -5.59 21.70 -6.75
N GLY A 410 -5.46 20.39 -6.50
CA GLY A 410 -4.39 19.58 -7.07
C GLY A 410 -4.46 19.47 -8.60
N VAL A 411 -5.65 19.36 -9.20
CA VAL A 411 -5.81 19.39 -10.67
C VAL A 411 -5.36 20.72 -11.24
N LYS A 412 -5.70 21.85 -10.60
CA LYS A 412 -5.22 23.18 -11.00
C LYS A 412 -3.69 23.28 -10.91
N LEU A 413 -3.10 22.79 -9.82
CA LEU A 413 -1.65 22.73 -9.65
C LEU A 413 -0.98 21.89 -10.76
N CYS A 414 -1.54 20.74 -11.12
CA CYS A 414 -1.02 19.93 -12.24
C CYS A 414 -1.05 20.70 -13.56
N ARG A 415 -2.11 21.49 -13.83
CA ARG A 415 -2.19 22.34 -15.01
C ARG A 415 -1.12 23.43 -14.99
N GLU A 416 -0.90 24.06 -13.85
CA GLU A 416 0.10 25.11 -13.68
C GLU A 416 1.52 24.57 -13.91
N ILE A 417 1.85 23.41 -13.30
CA ILE A 417 3.13 22.72 -13.52
C ILE A 417 3.31 22.41 -15.01
N ALA A 418 2.28 21.84 -15.66
CA ALA A 418 2.35 21.47 -17.07
C ALA A 418 2.49 22.66 -18.03
N ALA A 419 2.04 23.86 -17.65
CA ALA A 419 2.21 25.09 -18.43
C ALA A 419 3.66 25.63 -18.36
N SER A 420 4.50 25.10 -17.47
CA SER A 420 5.89 25.52 -17.32
C SER A 420 6.70 25.36 -18.61
N ARG A 421 7.65 26.29 -18.82
CA ARG A 421 8.60 26.20 -19.93
C ARG A 421 9.38 24.88 -19.97
N ALA A 422 9.66 24.30 -18.81
CA ALA A 422 10.38 23.04 -18.68
C ALA A 422 9.64 21.84 -19.30
N LEU A 423 8.30 21.87 -19.31
CA LEU A 423 7.46 20.79 -19.86
C LEU A 423 7.01 21.00 -21.30
N ARG A 424 7.28 22.14 -21.92
CA ARG A 424 6.95 22.36 -23.34
C ARG A 424 7.44 21.25 -24.31
N PRO A 425 8.65 20.66 -24.12
CA PRO A 425 9.09 19.56 -24.98
C PRO A 425 8.30 18.26 -24.79
N TYR A 426 7.51 18.11 -23.71
CA TYR A 426 6.81 16.88 -23.34
C TYR A 426 5.28 17.04 -23.29
N ALA A 427 4.76 18.26 -23.31
CA ALA A 427 3.33 18.55 -23.20
C ALA A 427 2.84 19.33 -24.44
N ARG A 428 2.54 18.60 -25.51
CA ARG A 428 2.00 19.18 -26.75
C ARG A 428 0.61 19.78 -26.53
N ARG A 429 -0.25 19.04 -25.81
CA ARG A 429 -1.59 19.51 -25.41
C ARG A 429 -2.04 18.77 -24.15
N ALA A 430 -2.93 19.40 -23.40
CA ALA A 430 -3.67 18.75 -22.34
C ALA A 430 -4.72 17.79 -22.94
N VAL A 431 -4.76 16.54 -22.46
CA VAL A 431 -5.71 15.52 -22.87
C VAL A 431 -6.88 15.46 -21.89
N ALA A 432 -6.58 15.25 -20.59
CA ALA A 432 -7.58 15.20 -19.53
C ALA A 432 -7.03 15.87 -18.27
N PRO A 433 -7.77 16.77 -17.62
CA PRO A 433 -9.11 17.24 -17.98
C PRO A 433 -9.17 18.18 -19.20
N GLY A 434 -8.09 18.34 -19.97
CA GLY A 434 -8.05 19.28 -21.11
C GLY A 434 -8.30 20.74 -20.65
N ASP A 435 -9.06 21.48 -21.44
CA ASP A 435 -9.39 22.90 -21.18
C ASP A 435 -10.74 23.06 -20.46
N LEU A 436 -11.15 22.08 -19.63
CA LEU A 436 -12.37 22.19 -18.84
C LEU A 436 -12.34 23.44 -17.97
N PRO A 437 -13.43 24.26 -17.95
CA PRO A 437 -13.54 25.39 -17.04
C PRO A 437 -13.52 24.92 -15.58
N ASP A 438 -13.08 25.80 -14.70
CA ASP A 438 -12.95 25.50 -13.26
C ASP A 438 -14.26 25.00 -12.63
N ALA A 439 -15.40 25.51 -13.10
CA ALA A 439 -16.73 25.07 -12.63
C ALA A 439 -17.01 23.59 -12.90
N ASP A 440 -16.35 22.98 -13.89
CA ASP A 440 -16.55 21.58 -14.26
C ASP A 440 -15.53 20.63 -13.62
N LEU A 441 -14.51 21.16 -12.92
CA LEU A 441 -13.44 20.35 -12.35
C LEU A 441 -13.92 19.42 -11.24
N GLU A 442 -14.91 19.81 -10.43
CA GLU A 442 -15.50 18.91 -9.44
C GLU A 442 -16.12 17.68 -10.10
N THR A 443 -16.90 17.88 -11.18
CA THR A 443 -17.49 16.78 -11.94
C THR A 443 -16.40 15.88 -12.52
N TYR A 444 -15.34 16.46 -13.07
CA TYR A 444 -14.19 15.73 -13.57
C TYR A 444 -13.52 14.90 -12.47
N VAL A 445 -13.24 15.49 -11.31
CA VAL A 445 -12.62 14.82 -10.15
C VAL A 445 -13.45 13.60 -9.75
N ARG A 446 -14.78 13.74 -9.64
CA ARG A 446 -15.68 12.63 -9.28
C ARG A 446 -15.76 11.55 -10.35
N ASP A 447 -15.70 11.91 -11.63
CA ASP A 447 -15.68 10.97 -12.75
C ASP A 447 -14.32 10.29 -12.93
N ALA A 448 -13.23 10.98 -12.64
CA ALA A 448 -11.87 10.51 -12.86
C ALA A 448 -11.31 9.72 -11.68
N ALA A 449 -11.73 10.03 -10.45
CA ALA A 449 -11.17 9.43 -9.24
C ALA A 449 -11.22 7.91 -9.24
N THR A 450 -10.11 7.30 -8.84
CA THR A 450 -9.95 5.87 -8.62
C THR A 450 -9.05 5.63 -7.40
N THR A 451 -8.77 4.39 -7.06
CA THR A 451 -7.79 4.01 -6.02
C THR A 451 -6.37 4.37 -6.45
N TYR A 452 -5.52 4.67 -5.47
CA TYR A 452 -4.06 4.68 -5.63
C TYR A 452 -3.43 3.36 -5.22
N TRP A 453 -4.28 2.35 -4.89
CA TRP A 453 -3.90 1.03 -4.37
C TRP A 453 -3.16 1.09 -3.01
N HIS A 454 -3.48 2.12 -2.20
CA HIS A 454 -2.90 2.35 -0.88
C HIS A 454 -3.90 2.05 0.25
N GLN A 455 -4.73 1.02 0.08
CA GLN A 455 -5.78 0.61 1.01
C GLN A 455 -5.21 0.34 2.40
N THR A 456 -5.82 0.94 3.43
CA THR A 456 -5.32 0.90 4.81
C THR A 456 -6.42 1.10 5.85
N CYS A 457 -6.05 1.09 7.12
CA CYS A 457 -6.79 1.54 8.31
C CYS A 457 -8.03 0.72 8.72
N SER A 458 -8.40 -0.36 8.05
CA SER A 458 -9.56 -1.20 8.38
C SER A 458 -9.38 -2.09 9.62
N ALA A 459 -8.19 -2.06 10.23
CA ALA A 459 -7.84 -2.68 11.50
C ALA A 459 -6.97 -1.71 12.31
N LYS A 460 -7.53 -0.53 12.64
CA LYS A 460 -6.83 0.57 13.29
C LYS A 460 -6.32 0.20 14.69
N MET A 461 -5.09 0.57 15.05
CA MET A 461 -4.54 0.53 16.40
C MET A 461 -5.09 1.68 17.26
N GLY A 462 -5.02 1.56 18.59
CA GLY A 462 -5.19 2.65 19.54
C GLY A 462 -6.15 2.30 20.71
N PHE A 463 -6.57 3.33 21.46
CA PHE A 463 -7.48 3.23 22.62
C PHE A 463 -8.81 3.91 22.29
N GLY A 464 -9.94 3.30 22.63
CA GLY A 464 -11.25 3.91 22.44
C GLY A 464 -12.29 3.01 21.79
N ARG A 465 -13.52 3.54 21.59
CA ARG A 465 -14.66 2.76 21.05
C ARG A 465 -14.43 2.31 19.59
N ASP A 466 -13.64 3.06 18.81
CA ASP A 466 -13.38 2.82 17.39
C ASP A 466 -12.10 2.01 17.13
N VAL A 467 -11.49 1.47 18.17
CA VAL A 467 -10.18 0.83 18.13
C VAL A 467 -10.29 -0.68 18.20
N ARG A 468 -9.33 -1.39 17.59
CA ARG A 468 -9.46 -2.79 17.18
C ARG A 468 -8.38 -3.72 17.71
N CYS A 469 -7.21 -3.18 18.05
CA CYS A 469 -6.14 -3.96 18.67
C CYS A 469 -5.75 -3.30 19.98
N ARG A 470 -6.04 -3.94 21.11
CA ARG A 470 -5.38 -3.59 22.36
C ARG A 470 -3.92 -4.02 22.26
N GLN A 471 -2.98 -3.15 22.63
CA GLN A 471 -1.67 -3.62 23.06
C GLN A 471 -1.88 -4.62 24.21
N GLN A 472 -1.18 -5.74 24.16
CA GLN A 472 -1.23 -6.72 25.25
C GLN A 472 -0.87 -6.05 26.58
N PRO A 473 -1.52 -6.41 27.70
CA PRO A 473 -1.12 -5.97 29.01
C PRO A 473 0.34 -6.39 29.29
N GLU A 474 1.05 -5.60 30.07
CA GLU A 474 2.46 -5.79 30.49
C GLU A 474 2.80 -7.17 31.10
N SER A 475 1.82 -8.03 31.33
CA SER A 475 2.00 -9.34 31.93
C SER A 475 2.86 -10.34 31.12
N LEU A 476 3.13 -10.07 29.84
CA LEU A 476 4.00 -10.92 29.00
C LEU A 476 5.44 -10.39 28.86
N ARG A 477 5.80 -9.28 29.49
CA ARG A 477 7.20 -8.81 29.58
C ARG A 477 8.03 -9.46 30.69
N ARG A 478 7.44 -10.36 31.49
CA ARG A 478 8.16 -11.09 32.53
C ARG A 478 8.63 -12.45 32.01
N GLY A 479 9.82 -12.49 31.42
CA GLY A 479 10.41 -13.75 30.98
C GLY A 479 11.71 -13.65 30.19
N ALA A 480 12.35 -12.49 30.11
CA ALA A 480 13.74 -12.43 29.67
C ALA A 480 14.66 -12.38 30.89
N PRO A 481 15.63 -13.32 31.07
CA PRO A 481 16.64 -13.19 32.10
C PRO A 481 17.50 -11.96 31.81
N SER A 482 17.68 -11.11 32.82
CA SER A 482 18.69 -10.07 32.82
C SER A 482 20.06 -10.74 32.89
N ASP A 483 20.76 -10.84 31.79
CA ASP A 483 22.18 -11.15 31.83
C ASP A 483 22.97 -9.88 32.14
N ARG A 484 23.78 -10.01 33.18
CA ARG A 484 24.78 -9.04 33.63
C ARG A 484 26.00 -9.02 32.71
#